data_26c459ade057f187e9f4d70d87d53700
#
_entry.id   26c459ade057f187e9f4d70d87d53700
#
_cell.length_a   1.000
_cell.length_b   1.000
_cell.length_c   1.000
_cell.angle_alpha   90.00
_cell.angle_beta   90.00
_cell.angle_gamma   90.00
#
_symmetry.space_group_name_H-M   'P 1'
#
loop_
_entity.id
_entity.type
_entity.pdbx_description
1 polymer ?
#
loop_
_entity_poly.entity_id
_entity_poly.type
_entity_poly.pdbx_seq_one_letter_code
_entity_poly.pdbx_strand_id
1 'polypeptide(L)'
;MQNENFFSIAELDIKICFAESPFNGMHLIPSLEPFREKNLKGELFFQLSVDDTLSPYPKEKRKRIRAFDTGNGNTIVDKLDNGGYQYIIKDIQGANCCLLLTNKDFSDCQCALNGNYNMRKFGLNNALMLIFAFAGSKIETLLLHASLVRQNGYGYAFFA
;
A
#
# COMPACT_ATOMS: atom_id res chain seq x y z
N MET A 1 15.99 14.97 -1.52
CA MET A 1 15.05 15.16 -0.37
C MET A 1 13.86 14.24 -0.55
N GLN A 2 13.37 13.58 0.50
CA GLN A 2 12.12 12.81 0.41
C GLN A 2 10.94 13.78 0.48
N ASN A 3 9.96 13.60 -0.39
CA ASN A 3 8.72 14.37 -0.38
C ASN A 3 7.72 13.66 0.54
N GLU A 4 7.52 14.20 1.76
CA GLU A 4 6.60 13.65 2.75
C GLU A 4 5.18 14.14 2.52
N ASN A 5 4.22 13.24 2.57
CA ASN A 5 2.80 13.52 2.42
C ASN A 5 2.03 12.84 3.55
N PHE A 6 1.19 13.59 4.23
CA PHE A 6 0.40 13.14 5.37
C PHE A 6 -1.08 13.07 5.00
N PHE A 7 -1.77 12.05 5.51
CA PHE A 7 -3.19 11.85 5.27
C PHE A 7 -3.87 11.36 6.54
N SER A 8 -5.15 11.70 6.71
CA SER A 8 -6.01 11.14 7.75
C SER A 8 -7.22 10.49 7.09
N ILE A 9 -7.29 9.16 7.14
CA ILE A 9 -8.33 8.35 6.50
C ILE A 9 -9.06 7.57 7.57
N ALA A 10 -10.35 7.86 7.78
CA ALA A 10 -11.15 7.26 8.86
C ALA A 10 -10.46 7.35 10.24
N GLU A 11 -9.92 8.55 10.56
CA GLU A 11 -9.18 8.85 11.79
C GLU A 11 -7.82 8.12 11.94
N LEU A 12 -7.38 7.42 10.89
CA LEU A 12 -6.07 6.76 10.83
C LEU A 12 -5.08 7.67 10.11
N ASP A 13 -4.05 8.10 10.82
CA ASP A 13 -3.01 8.97 10.30
C ASP A 13 -1.93 8.15 9.60
N ILE A 14 -1.65 8.47 8.33
CA ILE A 14 -0.63 7.79 7.53
C ILE A 14 0.36 8.76 6.92
N LYS A 15 1.56 8.27 6.67
CA LYS A 15 2.61 9.01 5.97
C LYS A 15 3.07 8.25 4.73
N ILE A 16 3.13 8.95 3.59
CA ILE A 16 3.70 8.42 2.34
C ILE A 16 4.85 9.32 1.91
N CYS A 17 6.04 8.73 1.79
CA CYS A 17 7.26 9.41 1.37
C CYS A 17 7.65 8.93 -0.01
N PHE A 18 7.90 9.85 -0.93
CA PHE A 18 8.48 9.52 -2.24
C PHE A 18 9.94 9.92 -2.26
N ALA A 19 10.83 8.98 -2.58
CA ALA A 19 12.20 9.30 -2.99
C ALA A 19 12.18 10.12 -4.28
N GLU A 20 13.20 10.91 -4.50
CA GLU A 20 13.31 11.75 -5.69
C GLU A 20 13.30 10.89 -6.97
N SER A 21 12.26 11.04 -7.77
CA SER A 21 12.04 10.30 -9.00
C SER A 21 11.06 11.06 -9.90
N PRO A 22 11.30 11.12 -11.21
CA PRO A 22 10.35 11.73 -12.15
C PRO A 22 9.08 10.87 -12.34
N PHE A 23 9.11 9.61 -11.89
CA PHE A 23 8.04 8.65 -12.13
C PHE A 23 7.13 8.41 -10.91
N ASN A 24 7.58 8.81 -9.71
CA ASN A 24 6.88 8.55 -8.46
C ASN A 24 6.41 9.85 -7.80
N GLY A 25 5.18 9.85 -7.31
CA GLY A 25 4.60 11.01 -6.65
C GLY A 25 3.09 10.88 -6.47
N MET A 26 2.49 11.95 -5.96
CA MET A 26 1.06 12.01 -5.67
C MET A 26 0.15 11.77 -6.88
N HIS A 27 0.64 12.02 -8.09
CA HIS A 27 -0.11 11.74 -9.31
C HIS A 27 -0.46 10.25 -9.51
N LEU A 28 0.22 9.33 -8.82
CA LEU A 28 -0.10 7.90 -8.83
C LEU A 28 -1.29 7.54 -7.92
N ILE A 29 -1.59 8.38 -6.92
CA ILE A 29 -2.64 8.16 -5.91
C ILE A 29 -3.52 9.40 -5.71
N PRO A 30 -4.11 9.97 -6.79
CA PRO A 30 -4.91 11.19 -6.69
C PRO A 30 -6.17 11.01 -5.82
N SER A 31 -6.63 9.77 -5.63
CA SER A 31 -7.75 9.44 -4.74
C SER A 31 -7.51 9.75 -3.27
N LEU A 32 -6.24 9.87 -2.85
CA LEU A 32 -5.90 10.25 -1.47
C LEU A 32 -5.90 11.77 -1.25
N GLU A 33 -5.91 12.58 -2.29
CA GLU A 33 -5.84 14.04 -2.17
C GLU A 33 -6.91 14.66 -1.25
N PRO A 34 -8.18 14.18 -1.24
CA PRO A 34 -9.20 14.69 -0.31
C PRO A 34 -8.91 14.45 1.17
N PHE A 35 -8.01 13.52 1.49
CA PHE A 35 -7.62 13.13 2.86
C PHE A 35 -6.29 13.73 3.29
N ARG A 36 -5.70 14.59 2.44
CA ARG A 36 -4.39 15.20 2.72
C ARG A 36 -4.46 16.12 3.92
N GLU A 37 -3.47 16.02 4.79
CA GLU A 37 -3.29 16.86 5.97
C GLU A 37 -1.95 17.61 5.90
N LYS A 38 -1.88 18.74 6.57
CA LYS A 38 -0.62 19.49 6.69
C LYS A 38 0.30 18.89 7.77
N ASN A 39 -0.29 18.38 8.83
CA ASN A 39 0.39 17.78 9.98
C ASN A 39 -0.42 16.60 10.49
N LEU A 40 0.25 15.64 11.09
CA LEU A 40 -0.41 14.55 11.81
C LEU A 40 -1.10 15.08 13.05
N LYS A 41 -2.26 14.49 13.38
CA LYS A 41 -3.06 14.83 14.55
C LYS A 41 -2.90 13.82 15.69
N GLY A 42 -2.44 12.61 15.34
CA GLY A 42 -2.33 11.49 16.27
C GLY A 42 -1.09 10.64 16.04
N GLU A 43 -1.13 9.44 16.56
CA GLU A 43 -0.11 8.42 16.34
C GLU A 43 -0.18 7.89 14.90
N LEU A 44 0.98 7.67 14.32
CA LEU A 44 1.08 7.21 12.94
C LEU A 44 0.60 5.75 12.84
N PHE A 45 -0.45 5.51 12.07
CA PHE A 45 -0.97 4.17 11.83
C PHE A 45 0.00 3.34 10.98
N PHE A 46 0.52 3.91 9.90
CA PHE A 46 1.65 3.36 9.16
C PHE A 46 2.38 4.44 8.36
N GLN A 47 3.62 4.12 7.97
CA GLN A 47 4.35 4.86 6.95
C GLN A 47 4.71 3.97 5.78
N LEU A 48 4.74 4.57 4.58
CA LEU A 48 5.19 3.92 3.35
C LEU A 48 6.23 4.80 2.65
N SER A 49 7.43 4.25 2.44
CA SER A 49 8.46 4.86 1.61
C SER A 49 8.47 4.24 0.22
N VAL A 50 8.35 5.08 -0.81
CA VAL A 50 8.39 4.67 -2.22
C VAL A 50 9.76 5.01 -2.78
N ASP A 51 10.57 3.99 -3.06
CA ASP A 51 11.95 4.12 -3.55
C ASP A 51 12.27 2.98 -4.52
N ASP A 52 12.47 3.32 -5.79
CA ASP A 52 12.74 2.35 -6.86
C ASP A 52 14.11 1.66 -6.75
N THR A 53 14.98 2.12 -5.86
CA THR A 53 16.28 1.46 -5.58
C THR A 53 16.15 0.26 -4.66
N LEU A 54 14.98 0.06 -4.04
CA LEU A 54 14.70 -1.06 -3.16
C LEU A 54 14.84 -2.39 -3.92
N SER A 55 15.53 -3.35 -3.30
CA SER A 55 15.76 -4.68 -3.86
C SER A 55 15.07 -5.77 -3.03
N PRO A 56 14.66 -6.88 -3.66
CA PRO A 56 14.09 -8.01 -2.94
C PRO A 56 15.06 -8.59 -1.92
N TYR A 57 14.54 -9.12 -0.82
CA TYR A 57 15.34 -9.89 0.12
C TYR A 57 15.98 -11.11 -0.57
N PRO A 58 17.22 -11.48 -0.20
CA PRO A 58 17.87 -12.68 -0.69
C PRO A 58 17.01 -13.94 -0.45
N LYS A 59 17.11 -14.92 -1.34
CA LYS A 59 16.26 -16.14 -1.28
C LYS A 59 16.44 -16.91 0.02
N GLU A 60 17.63 -16.93 0.58
CA GLU A 60 17.99 -17.59 1.83
C GLU A 60 17.38 -16.93 3.07
N LYS A 61 16.94 -15.67 2.97
CA LYS A 61 16.33 -14.89 4.06
C LYS A 61 14.82 -14.75 3.95
N ARG A 62 14.20 -15.52 3.04
CA ARG A 62 12.75 -15.49 2.84
C ARG A 62 12.18 -16.85 2.47
N LYS A 63 10.96 -17.11 2.94
CA LYS A 63 10.23 -18.34 2.63
C LYS A 63 8.90 -18.01 1.96
N ARG A 64 8.65 -18.59 0.77
CA ARG A 64 7.35 -18.48 0.11
C ARG A 64 6.26 -19.08 0.98
N ILE A 65 5.23 -18.29 1.29
CA ILE A 65 4.08 -18.74 2.07
C ILE A 65 2.80 -18.78 1.24
N ARG A 66 2.67 -17.93 0.23
CA ARG A 66 1.47 -17.89 -0.62
C ARG A 66 1.74 -17.26 -1.98
N ALA A 67 0.93 -17.65 -2.95
CA ALA A 67 0.68 -16.91 -4.17
C ALA A 67 -0.83 -16.96 -4.42
N PHE A 68 -1.42 -15.83 -4.77
CA PHE A 68 -2.86 -15.75 -5.03
C PHE A 68 -3.14 -14.84 -6.23
N ASP A 69 -4.13 -15.27 -7.00
CA ASP A 69 -4.69 -14.48 -8.09
C ASP A 69 -5.81 -13.60 -7.53
N THR A 70 -5.79 -12.32 -7.87
CA THR A 70 -6.81 -11.35 -7.47
C THR A 70 -7.86 -11.09 -8.55
N GLY A 71 -7.81 -11.83 -9.67
CA GLY A 71 -8.60 -11.57 -10.87
C GLY A 71 -8.07 -10.45 -11.75
N ASN A 72 -7.32 -9.50 -11.16
CA ASN A 72 -6.67 -8.39 -11.85
C ASN A 72 -5.14 -8.48 -11.85
N GLY A 73 -4.60 -9.60 -11.41
CA GLY A 73 -3.17 -9.86 -11.31
C GLY A 73 -2.84 -10.90 -10.26
N ASN A 74 -1.56 -11.16 -10.06
CA ASN A 74 -1.07 -12.16 -9.13
C ASN A 74 -0.19 -11.51 -8.07
N THR A 75 -0.36 -11.93 -6.82
CA THR A 75 0.49 -11.47 -5.71
C THR A 75 1.20 -12.65 -5.07
N ILE A 76 2.52 -12.54 -4.98
CA ILE A 76 3.40 -13.50 -4.35
C ILE A 76 3.78 -12.98 -2.97
N VAL A 77 3.70 -13.84 -1.94
CA VAL A 77 4.00 -13.47 -0.54
C VAL A 77 5.09 -14.36 0.01
N ASP A 78 6.15 -13.75 0.46
CA ASP A 78 7.24 -14.39 1.18
C ASP A 78 7.29 -13.84 2.63
N LYS A 79 7.45 -14.72 3.62
CA LYS A 79 7.76 -14.35 5.00
C LYS A 79 9.27 -14.16 5.12
N LEU A 80 9.69 -13.09 5.79
CA LEU A 80 11.10 -12.74 6.01
C LEU A 80 11.58 -13.25 7.36
N ASP A 81 12.90 -13.51 7.47
CA ASP A 81 13.54 -13.99 8.71
C ASP A 81 13.40 -12.99 9.87
N ASN A 82 13.30 -11.68 9.56
CA ASN A 82 13.06 -10.62 10.54
C ASN A 82 11.61 -10.54 11.02
N GLY A 83 10.74 -11.44 10.56
CA GLY A 83 9.32 -11.51 10.91
C GLY A 83 8.40 -10.65 10.03
N GLY A 84 8.94 -9.81 9.15
CA GLY A 84 8.20 -9.04 8.16
C GLY A 84 7.79 -9.86 6.94
N TYR A 85 7.33 -9.16 5.90
CA TYR A 85 6.85 -9.79 4.68
C TYR A 85 7.39 -9.08 3.44
N GLN A 86 7.52 -9.85 2.37
CA GLN A 86 7.76 -9.36 1.03
C GLN A 86 6.62 -9.75 0.12
N TYR A 87 6.10 -8.77 -0.61
CA TYR A 87 5.06 -8.97 -1.63
C TYR A 87 5.64 -8.59 -2.99
N ILE A 88 5.38 -9.42 -3.99
CA ILE A 88 5.61 -9.09 -5.40
C ILE A 88 4.24 -9.01 -6.06
N ILE A 89 3.81 -7.82 -6.38
CA ILE A 89 2.51 -7.52 -7.00
C ILE A 89 2.71 -7.47 -8.51
N LYS A 90 1.96 -8.29 -9.23
CA LYS A 90 2.00 -8.40 -10.68
C LYS A 90 0.67 -8.00 -11.29
N ASP A 91 0.70 -7.47 -12.50
CA ASP A 91 -0.50 -7.23 -13.29
C ASP A 91 -1.08 -8.53 -13.89
N ILE A 92 -2.17 -8.40 -14.62
CA ILE A 92 -2.85 -9.52 -15.30
C ILE A 92 -1.97 -10.21 -16.37
N GLN A 93 -0.95 -9.53 -16.89
CA GLN A 93 0.00 -10.07 -17.85
C GLN A 93 1.19 -10.76 -17.16
N GLY A 94 1.24 -10.74 -15.83
CA GLY A 94 2.30 -11.30 -15.01
C GLY A 94 3.55 -10.42 -14.88
N ALA A 95 3.49 -9.17 -15.32
CA ALA A 95 4.59 -8.22 -15.16
C ALA A 95 4.65 -7.67 -13.72
N ASN A 96 5.85 -7.59 -13.15
CA ASN A 96 6.05 -7.06 -11.81
C ASN A 96 5.76 -5.54 -11.79
N CYS A 97 4.79 -5.12 -10.98
CA CYS A 97 4.39 -3.72 -10.81
C CYS A 97 4.94 -3.10 -9.52
N CYS A 98 5.00 -3.90 -8.45
CA CYS A 98 5.48 -3.42 -7.15
C CYS A 98 6.17 -4.53 -6.38
N LEU A 99 7.31 -4.20 -5.78
CA LEU A 99 7.91 -4.89 -4.66
C LEU A 99 7.50 -4.14 -3.40
N LEU A 100 6.82 -4.79 -2.46
CA LEU A 100 6.47 -4.23 -1.15
C LEU A 100 7.18 -5.03 -0.07
N LEU A 101 7.89 -4.34 0.80
CA LEU A 101 8.49 -4.87 2.03
C LEU A 101 7.79 -4.27 3.24
N THR A 102 7.49 -5.07 4.24
CA THR A 102 6.84 -4.63 5.47
C THR A 102 7.57 -5.17 6.70
N ASN A 103 7.49 -4.45 7.80
CA ASN A 103 7.77 -5.03 9.09
C ASN A 103 6.63 -5.99 9.52
N LYS A 104 6.76 -6.62 10.69
CA LYS A 104 5.80 -7.63 11.17
C LYS A 104 4.38 -7.09 11.35
N ASP A 105 4.24 -5.83 11.71
CA ASP A 105 2.98 -5.19 12.06
C ASP A 105 2.44 -4.21 11.01
N PHE A 106 3.14 -4.09 9.87
CA PHE A 106 2.76 -3.20 8.77
C PHE A 106 2.78 -1.71 9.12
N SER A 107 3.41 -1.33 10.22
CA SER A 107 3.56 0.08 10.61
C SER A 107 4.67 0.80 9.84
N ASP A 108 5.67 0.04 9.37
CA ASP A 108 6.79 0.55 8.57
C ASP A 108 6.93 -0.27 7.29
N CYS A 109 6.67 0.36 6.16
CA CYS A 109 6.61 -0.26 4.85
C CYS A 109 7.47 0.48 3.84
N GLN A 110 8.03 -0.27 2.89
CA GLN A 110 8.82 0.26 1.78
C GLN A 110 8.36 -0.38 0.48
N CYS A 111 8.30 0.36 -0.61
CA CYS A 111 8.04 -0.24 -1.91
C CYS A 111 8.89 0.34 -3.03
N ALA A 112 9.18 -0.49 -4.01
CA ALA A 112 9.69 -0.09 -5.32
C ALA A 112 8.63 -0.33 -6.38
N LEU A 113 8.45 0.64 -7.26
CA LEU A 113 7.49 0.58 -8.37
C LEU A 113 8.22 0.32 -9.68
N ASN A 114 7.58 -0.40 -10.59
CA ASN A 114 8.16 -0.77 -11.87
C ASN A 114 7.18 -0.54 -13.03
N GLY A 115 7.73 -0.35 -14.22
CA GLY A 115 6.98 -0.22 -15.46
C GLY A 115 6.48 1.21 -15.74
N ASN A 116 5.48 1.30 -16.61
CA ASN A 116 4.87 2.55 -17.03
C ASN A 116 3.92 3.12 -15.96
N TYR A 117 3.33 4.27 -16.23
CA TYR A 117 2.41 4.96 -15.32
C TYR A 117 1.28 4.05 -14.80
N ASN A 118 0.61 3.29 -15.67
CA ASN A 118 -0.50 2.43 -15.27
C ASN A 118 -0.05 1.28 -14.35
N MET A 119 1.10 0.67 -14.64
CA MET A 119 1.69 -0.38 -13.81
C MET A 119 2.08 0.16 -12.43
N ARG A 120 2.75 1.33 -12.37
CA ARG A 120 3.14 2.00 -11.12
C ARG A 120 1.91 2.37 -10.29
N LYS A 121 0.89 2.97 -10.92
CA LYS A 121 -0.38 3.30 -10.28
C LYS A 121 -1.06 2.05 -9.71
N PHE A 122 -1.16 0.98 -10.51
CA PHE A 122 -1.71 -0.31 -10.08
C PHE A 122 -0.92 -0.88 -8.90
N GLY A 123 0.41 -0.95 -9.01
CA GLY A 123 1.28 -1.48 -7.97
C GLY A 123 1.16 -0.73 -6.64
N LEU A 124 1.20 0.61 -6.67
CA LEU A 124 1.11 1.43 -5.47
C LEU A 124 -0.26 1.34 -4.79
N ASN A 125 -1.36 1.38 -5.57
CA ASN A 125 -2.71 1.26 -5.01
C ASN A 125 -2.93 -0.12 -4.35
N ASN A 126 -2.46 -1.21 -4.98
CA ASN A 126 -2.53 -2.55 -4.39
C ASN A 126 -1.64 -2.69 -3.16
N ALA A 127 -0.44 -2.08 -3.14
CA ALA A 127 0.41 -2.05 -1.96
C ALA A 127 -0.28 -1.35 -0.78
N LEU A 128 -0.87 -0.17 -1.00
CA LEU A 128 -1.62 0.57 0.02
C LEU A 128 -2.82 -0.23 0.52
N MET A 129 -3.58 -0.87 -0.38
CA MET A 129 -4.71 -1.72 0.00
C MET A 129 -4.28 -2.89 0.91
N LEU A 130 -3.16 -3.55 0.59
CA LEU A 130 -2.60 -4.62 1.42
C LEU A 130 -2.17 -4.09 2.80
N ILE A 131 -1.46 -2.95 2.85
CA ILE A 131 -1.01 -2.34 4.11
C ILE A 131 -2.22 -2.01 4.99
N PHE A 132 -3.23 -1.31 4.46
CA PHE A 132 -4.46 -0.98 5.19
C PHE A 132 -5.18 -2.22 5.70
N ALA A 133 -5.32 -3.28 4.88
CA ALA A 133 -6.01 -4.50 5.26
C ALA A 133 -5.30 -5.22 6.42
N PHE A 134 -3.98 -5.36 6.35
CA PHE A 134 -3.23 -6.10 7.36
C PHE A 134 -2.95 -5.28 8.62
N ALA A 135 -2.62 -3.99 8.50
CA ALA A 135 -2.49 -3.10 9.66
C ALA A 135 -3.84 -2.95 10.38
N GLY A 136 -4.93 -2.74 9.61
CA GLY A 136 -6.29 -2.57 10.13
C GLY A 136 -6.82 -3.79 10.87
N SER A 137 -6.45 -4.99 10.43
CA SER A 137 -6.88 -6.23 11.11
C SER A 137 -6.45 -6.31 12.57
N LYS A 138 -5.41 -5.58 12.98
CA LYS A 138 -4.92 -5.55 14.37
C LYS A 138 -5.70 -4.60 15.29
N ILE A 139 -6.43 -3.67 14.70
CA ILE A 139 -7.29 -2.71 15.39
C ILE A 139 -8.77 -2.97 15.09
N GLU A 140 -9.12 -4.22 14.76
CA GLU A 140 -10.48 -4.68 14.47
C GLU A 140 -11.17 -3.87 13.35
N THR A 141 -10.38 -3.31 12.42
CA THR A 141 -10.85 -2.51 11.30
C THR A 141 -10.75 -3.31 10.01
N LEU A 142 -11.83 -3.29 9.21
CA LEU A 142 -11.90 -3.99 7.92
C LEU A 142 -11.84 -2.98 6.77
N LEU A 143 -11.01 -3.28 5.77
CA LEU A 143 -11.07 -2.63 4.47
C LEU A 143 -12.16 -3.28 3.63
N LEU A 144 -13.20 -2.51 3.29
CA LEU A 144 -14.33 -2.99 2.50
C LEU A 144 -14.28 -2.44 1.07
N HIS A 145 -14.54 -3.30 0.10
CA HIS A 145 -14.80 -2.88 -1.27
C HIS A 145 -16.31 -2.64 -1.42
N ALA A 146 -16.72 -1.38 -1.35
CA ALA A 146 -18.13 -0.99 -1.38
C ALA A 146 -18.28 0.39 -2.01
N SER A 147 -19.47 0.65 -2.58
CA SER A 147 -19.91 2.01 -2.91
C SER A 147 -20.58 2.64 -1.69
N LEU A 148 -20.23 3.87 -1.36
CA LEU A 148 -20.83 4.61 -0.24
C LEU A 148 -21.54 5.86 -0.75
N VAL A 149 -22.82 5.99 -0.39
CA VAL A 149 -23.61 7.20 -0.64
C VAL A 149 -24.02 7.82 0.69
N ARG A 150 -23.85 9.13 0.84
CA ARG A 150 -24.31 9.88 2.01
C ARG A 150 -25.60 10.63 1.69
N GLN A 151 -26.66 10.39 2.48
CA GLN A 151 -27.92 11.10 2.37
C GLN A 151 -28.48 11.40 3.77
N ASN A 152 -28.89 12.65 4.01
CA ASN A 152 -29.50 13.10 5.28
C ASN A 152 -28.67 12.75 6.54
N GLY A 153 -27.34 12.82 6.43
CA GLY A 153 -26.44 12.50 7.55
C GLY A 153 -26.13 11.01 7.73
N TYR A 154 -26.79 10.12 7.00
CA TYR A 154 -26.55 8.67 7.01
C TYR A 154 -25.66 8.23 5.87
N GLY A 155 -24.80 7.25 6.11
CA GLY A 155 -24.01 6.56 5.10
C GLY A 155 -24.68 5.24 4.70
N TYR A 156 -24.85 5.01 3.40
CA TYR A 156 -25.39 3.77 2.84
C TYR A 156 -24.28 3.06 2.08
N ALA A 157 -23.84 1.89 2.56
CA ALA A 157 -22.83 1.07 1.92
C ALA A 157 -23.48 -0.01 1.06
N PHE A 158 -23.07 -0.10 -0.21
CA PHE A 158 -23.52 -1.10 -1.16
C PHE A 158 -22.37 -2.05 -1.45
N PHE A 159 -22.53 -3.30 -1.09
CA PHE A 159 -21.56 -4.37 -1.32
C PHE A 159 -21.91 -5.09 -2.63
N ALA A 160 -20.87 -5.40 -3.44
CA ALA A 160 -21.00 -6.20 -4.65
C ALA A 160 -20.51 -7.63 -4.41
#